data_374cf036a3c76763ba9897c1773f5c65
#
_entry.id   374cf036a3c76763ba9897c1773f5c65
#
_cell.length_a   1.000
_cell.length_b   1.000
_cell.length_c   1.000
_cell.angle_alpha   90.00
_cell.angle_beta   90.00
_cell.angle_gamma   90.00
#
_symmetry.space_group_name_H-M   'P 1'
#
loop_
_entity.id
_entity.type
_entity.pdbx_description
1 polymer ?
#
loop_
_entity_poly.entity_id
_entity_poly.type
_entity_poly.pdbx_seq_one_letter_code
_entity_poly.pdbx_strand_id
1 'polypeptide(L)'
;MPELAEVEFYRKQWDPGLGQPIKKIATHPKARIYRDIAASAVQRGLKGRDFVCSYAHGKQMMFEFSNGAWMGLHLGMTGKLHTRPVGSKIEKHDHLVLDLEHTQLVFSDYRMFGKLTLDVTEDGAAPEWWQALPPQPQEKSFTKIRHLKFARRFPKTPIKTLLLDQRGYPGVGNWMADEICWRAHIAPQTPGKTLSDEEIHLIWKLTRQVSRDAIRVIGTKWETPPKSWLFTHRWKDGGICPRRACRGAELERADLRGRTTCWCPVCQSG
;
A
#
# COMPACT_ATOMS: atom_id res chain seq x y z
N MET A 1 -3.39 8.19 -0.34
CA MET A 1 -3.24 6.95 0.45
C MET A 1 -2.10 6.18 -0.14
N PRO A 2 -1.10 5.83 0.64
CA PRO A 2 -0.02 4.97 0.17
C PRO A 2 -0.57 3.66 -0.41
N GLU A 3 -0.09 3.30 -1.60
CA GLU A 3 -0.39 2.04 -2.27
C GLU A 3 0.81 1.10 -2.08
N LEU A 4 0.79 -0.08 -2.64
CA LEU A 4 1.77 -1.13 -2.42
C LEU A 4 3.25 -0.66 -2.52
N ALA A 5 3.57 0.17 -3.50
CA ALA A 5 4.95 0.65 -3.70
C ALA A 5 5.37 1.68 -2.66
N GLU A 6 4.47 2.61 -2.33
CA GLU A 6 4.71 3.59 -1.29
C GLU A 6 4.81 2.95 0.10
N VAL A 7 4.02 1.90 0.35
CA VAL A 7 4.11 1.11 1.59
C VAL A 7 5.47 0.43 1.71
N GLU A 8 5.96 -0.20 0.63
CA GLU A 8 7.30 -0.81 0.59
C GLU A 8 8.41 0.22 0.80
N PHE A 9 8.29 1.40 0.19
CA PHE A 9 9.23 2.49 0.42
C PHE A 9 9.28 2.90 1.90
N TYR A 10 8.12 3.17 2.49
CA TYR A 10 8.06 3.58 3.90
C TYR A 10 8.53 2.50 4.86
N ARG A 11 8.20 1.23 4.60
CA ARG A 11 8.72 0.12 5.41
C ARG A 11 10.25 0.16 5.51
N LYS A 12 10.93 0.32 4.36
CA LYS A 12 12.40 0.38 4.29
C LYS A 12 13.02 1.56 5.03
N GLN A 13 12.25 2.64 5.29
CA GLN A 13 12.78 3.76 6.05
C GLN A 13 13.16 3.37 7.50
N TRP A 14 12.67 2.23 7.99
CA TRP A 14 13.04 1.72 9.31
C TRP A 14 14.15 0.67 9.28
N ASP A 15 14.60 0.23 8.12
CA ASP A 15 15.69 -0.76 7.98
C ASP A 15 17.00 -0.35 8.72
N PRO A 16 17.37 0.95 8.87
CA PRO A 16 18.52 1.34 9.68
C PRO A 16 18.44 0.92 11.15
N GLY A 17 17.26 0.58 11.65
CA GLY A 17 17.06 0.07 13.02
C GLY A 17 17.20 -1.43 13.18
N LEU A 18 17.34 -2.20 12.10
CA LEU A 18 17.44 -3.66 12.18
C LEU A 18 18.61 -4.13 13.04
N GLY A 19 18.37 -5.13 13.88
CA GLY A 19 19.35 -5.70 14.81
C GLY A 19 19.58 -4.87 16.07
N GLN A 20 18.91 -3.72 16.25
CA GLN A 20 19.12 -2.85 17.41
C GLN A 20 18.01 -3.01 18.46
N PRO A 21 18.35 -2.94 19.77
CA PRO A 21 17.37 -2.97 20.85
C PRO A 21 16.62 -1.65 20.98
N ILE A 22 15.32 -1.74 21.30
CA ILE A 22 14.50 -0.58 21.64
C ILE A 22 14.80 -0.12 23.06
N LYS A 23 15.42 1.05 23.21
CA LYS A 23 15.80 1.63 24.51
C LYS A 23 14.68 2.44 25.15
N LYS A 24 13.97 3.25 24.33
CA LYS A 24 12.87 4.10 24.81
C LYS A 24 11.76 4.14 23.79
N ILE A 25 10.53 4.26 24.25
CA ILE A 25 9.34 4.36 23.40
C ILE A 25 8.55 5.58 23.84
N ALA A 26 8.28 6.47 22.90
CA ALA A 26 7.32 7.55 23.08
C ALA A 26 6.09 7.31 22.22
N THR A 27 4.93 7.48 22.81
CA THR A 27 3.62 7.36 22.15
C THR A 27 2.82 8.62 22.38
N HIS A 28 2.08 9.07 21.37
CA HIS A 28 1.16 10.19 21.53
C HIS A 28 -0.16 9.67 22.12
N PRO A 29 -0.52 10.01 23.38
CA PRO A 29 -1.60 9.34 24.13
C PRO A 29 -2.99 9.53 23.50
N LYS A 30 -3.20 10.59 22.72
CA LYS A 30 -4.47 10.92 22.06
C LYS A 30 -4.50 10.50 20.58
N ALA A 31 -3.49 9.77 20.10
CA ALA A 31 -3.42 9.38 18.69
C ALA A 31 -4.42 8.27 18.38
N ARG A 32 -5.26 8.48 17.39
CA ARG A 32 -6.28 7.51 16.95
C ARG A 32 -5.68 6.23 16.34
N ILE A 33 -4.37 6.20 16.08
CA ILE A 33 -3.68 5.01 15.58
C ILE A 33 -3.75 3.84 16.58
N TYR A 34 -3.95 4.13 17.88
CA TYR A 34 -4.07 3.16 18.97
C TYR A 34 -5.52 2.76 19.28
N ARG A 35 -6.46 2.93 18.35
CA ARG A 35 -7.90 2.69 18.58
C ARG A 35 -8.26 1.26 19.05
N ASP A 36 -7.42 0.29 18.69
CA ASP A 36 -7.66 -1.12 19.01
C ASP A 36 -6.65 -1.66 20.05
N ILE A 37 -5.74 -0.82 20.55
CA ILE A 37 -4.73 -1.21 21.53
C ILE A 37 -4.33 0.00 22.39
N ALA A 38 -4.13 -0.19 23.68
CA ALA A 38 -3.62 0.88 24.53
C ALA A 38 -2.16 1.23 24.16
N ALA A 39 -1.85 2.53 24.03
CA ALA A 39 -0.48 3.00 23.79
C ALA A 39 0.53 2.46 24.83
N SER A 40 0.11 2.32 26.10
CA SER A 40 0.91 1.72 27.16
C SER A 40 1.21 0.23 26.96
N ALA A 41 0.31 -0.51 26.28
CA ALA A 41 0.56 -1.91 25.93
C ALA A 41 1.68 -2.02 24.87
N VAL A 42 1.70 -1.09 23.88
CA VAL A 42 2.78 -1.01 22.90
C VAL A 42 4.12 -0.72 23.59
N GLN A 43 4.14 0.24 24.53
CA GLN A 43 5.35 0.55 25.29
C GLN A 43 5.87 -0.67 26.08
N ARG A 44 5.00 -1.37 26.82
CA ARG A 44 5.39 -2.56 27.56
C ARG A 44 5.81 -3.72 26.67
N GLY A 45 5.10 -3.92 25.57
CA GLY A 45 5.32 -5.05 24.67
C GLY A 45 6.57 -4.95 23.80
N LEU A 46 7.10 -3.74 23.59
CA LEU A 46 8.27 -3.54 22.72
C LEU A 46 9.55 -3.14 23.46
N LYS A 47 9.47 -2.63 24.69
CA LYS A 47 10.63 -2.14 25.44
C LYS A 47 11.68 -3.24 25.64
N GLY A 48 12.93 -2.94 25.29
CA GLY A 48 14.08 -3.84 25.46
C GLY A 48 14.14 -4.98 24.43
N ARG A 49 13.23 -5.03 23.46
CA ARG A 49 13.25 -6.01 22.37
C ARG A 49 14.10 -5.51 21.21
N ASP A 50 14.74 -6.44 20.51
CA ASP A 50 15.49 -6.12 19.29
C ASP A 50 14.55 -6.05 18.09
N PHE A 51 14.77 -5.11 17.20
CA PHE A 51 14.07 -5.05 15.92
C PHE A 51 14.69 -6.06 14.94
N VAL A 52 14.00 -7.16 14.66
CA VAL A 52 14.55 -8.32 13.93
C VAL A 52 14.35 -8.21 12.43
N CYS A 53 13.11 -7.95 11.97
CA CYS A 53 12.78 -7.94 10.56
C CYS A 53 11.55 -7.07 10.26
N SER A 54 11.35 -6.72 9.00
CA SER A 54 10.17 -5.99 8.55
C SER A 54 9.63 -6.55 7.23
N TYR A 55 8.32 -6.51 7.09
CA TYR A 55 7.60 -7.07 5.95
C TYR A 55 6.54 -6.09 5.44
N ALA A 56 6.27 -6.10 4.13
CA ALA A 56 5.12 -5.43 3.54
C ALA A 56 4.24 -6.43 2.79
N HIS A 57 2.94 -6.31 2.97
CA HIS A 57 1.95 -7.09 2.25
C HIS A 57 0.76 -6.20 1.85
N GLY A 58 0.65 -5.91 0.57
CA GLY A 58 -0.35 -4.97 0.07
C GLY A 58 -0.17 -3.58 0.68
N LYS A 59 -1.13 -3.16 1.53
CA LYS A 59 -1.07 -1.88 2.26
C LYS A 59 -0.74 -2.04 3.74
N GLN A 60 -0.43 -3.25 4.18
CA GLN A 60 -0.05 -3.58 5.53
C GLN A 60 1.47 -3.69 5.66
N MET A 61 2.00 -3.34 6.81
CA MET A 61 3.37 -3.60 7.20
C MET A 61 3.37 -4.42 8.49
N MET A 62 4.39 -5.24 8.66
CA MET A 62 4.65 -6.01 9.86
C MET A 62 6.11 -5.84 10.26
N PHE A 63 6.34 -5.60 11.52
CA PHE A 63 7.64 -5.44 12.15
C PHE A 63 7.79 -6.51 13.22
N GLU A 64 8.80 -7.33 13.05
CA GLU A 64 9.15 -8.41 13.96
C GLU A 64 10.16 -7.93 14.99
N PHE A 65 9.89 -8.23 16.24
CA PHE A 65 10.81 -7.96 17.35
C PHE A 65 11.14 -9.26 18.09
N SER A 66 12.26 -9.28 18.78
CA SER A 66 12.71 -10.46 19.53
C SER A 66 11.64 -10.93 20.53
N ASN A 67 11.72 -12.21 20.91
CA ASN A 67 10.79 -12.87 21.83
C ASN A 67 9.33 -12.84 21.37
N GLY A 68 9.10 -13.02 20.07
CA GLY A 68 7.78 -13.23 19.47
C GLY A 68 6.86 -11.99 19.45
N ALA A 69 7.38 -10.77 19.53
CA ALA A 69 6.54 -9.59 19.38
C ALA A 69 6.44 -9.15 17.92
N TRP A 70 5.20 -8.86 17.50
CA TRP A 70 4.84 -8.50 16.13
C TRP A 70 4.01 -7.23 16.12
N MET A 71 4.51 -6.18 15.51
CA MET A 71 3.79 -4.92 15.37
C MET A 71 3.29 -4.76 13.94
N GLY A 72 1.96 -4.78 13.79
CA GLY A 72 1.31 -4.46 12.52
C GLY A 72 1.10 -2.95 12.38
N LEU A 73 1.29 -2.41 11.16
CA LEU A 73 1.10 -1.01 10.89
C LEU A 73 0.46 -0.76 9.53
N HIS A 74 -0.55 0.11 9.50
CA HIS A 74 -1.18 0.62 8.29
C HIS A 74 -1.05 2.14 8.24
N LEU A 75 -0.55 2.68 7.13
CA LEU A 75 -0.24 4.11 7.01
C LEU A 75 -1.48 5.03 6.92
N GLY A 76 -2.67 4.47 6.69
CA GLY A 76 -3.85 5.28 6.43
C GLY A 76 -3.69 6.11 5.15
N MET A 77 -3.93 7.41 5.22
CA MET A 77 -3.85 8.31 4.06
C MET A 77 -2.57 9.14 4.03
N THR A 78 -2.04 9.51 5.20
CA THR A 78 -0.93 10.46 5.34
C THR A 78 0.20 9.95 6.23
N GLY A 79 0.08 8.71 6.71
CA GLY A 79 1.11 8.07 7.52
C GLY A 79 2.42 7.92 6.77
N LYS A 80 3.52 8.14 7.48
CA LYS A 80 4.89 8.04 6.97
C LYS A 80 5.78 7.41 8.03
N LEU A 81 6.71 6.55 7.58
CA LEU A 81 7.82 6.11 8.40
C LEU A 81 9.09 6.86 7.97
N HIS A 82 9.90 7.23 8.95
CA HIS A 82 11.20 7.84 8.71
C HIS A 82 12.13 7.58 9.89
N THR A 83 13.39 7.86 9.73
CA THR A 83 14.40 7.83 10.78
C THR A 83 14.98 9.21 11.00
N ARG A 84 15.52 9.42 12.20
CA ARG A 84 16.30 10.61 12.55
C ARG A 84 17.27 10.28 13.69
N PRO A 85 18.26 11.15 14.00
CA PRO A 85 19.20 10.91 15.10
C PRO A 85 18.50 10.74 16.45
N VAL A 86 19.02 9.87 17.31
CA VAL A 86 18.57 9.73 18.69
C VAL A 86 18.61 11.09 19.41
N GLY A 87 17.61 11.35 20.26
CA GLY A 87 17.49 12.61 21.00
C GLY A 87 16.84 13.74 20.19
N SER A 88 16.47 13.51 18.93
CA SER A 88 15.71 14.49 18.16
C SER A 88 14.36 14.81 18.81
N LYS A 89 13.92 16.07 18.70
CA LYS A 89 12.65 16.53 19.24
C LYS A 89 11.48 15.76 18.63
N ILE A 90 10.53 15.34 19.47
CA ILE A 90 9.27 14.74 19.04
C ILE A 90 8.37 15.82 18.47
N GLU A 91 7.90 15.62 17.23
CA GLU A 91 7.03 16.55 16.52
C GLU A 91 5.55 16.28 16.84
N LYS A 92 4.70 17.26 16.57
CA LYS A 92 3.25 17.22 16.86
C LYS A 92 2.52 15.99 16.28
N HIS A 93 2.97 15.50 15.13
CA HIS A 93 2.32 14.40 14.42
C HIS A 93 3.10 13.08 14.50
N ASP A 94 4.13 13.02 15.37
CA ASP A 94 4.83 11.78 15.67
C ASP A 94 4.01 10.98 16.69
N HIS A 95 3.40 9.92 16.23
CA HIS A 95 2.51 9.14 17.06
C HIS A 95 3.19 7.95 17.74
N LEU A 96 4.26 7.42 17.12
CA LEU A 96 5.14 6.42 17.71
C LEU A 96 6.59 6.81 17.42
N VAL A 97 7.42 6.85 18.44
CA VAL A 97 8.88 7.03 18.33
C VAL A 97 9.55 5.93 19.11
N LEU A 98 10.39 5.16 18.43
CA LEU A 98 11.23 4.11 19.02
C LEU A 98 12.68 4.61 19.02
N ASP A 99 13.23 4.88 20.20
CA ASP A 99 14.65 5.20 20.36
C ASP A 99 15.47 3.91 20.41
N LEU A 100 16.34 3.75 19.46
CA LEU A 100 17.32 2.67 19.37
C LEU A 100 18.69 3.20 19.85
N GLU A 101 19.77 2.52 19.52
CA GLU A 101 21.11 2.93 19.96
C GLU A 101 21.59 4.21 19.26
N HIS A 102 21.42 4.28 17.96
CA HIS A 102 21.94 5.37 17.12
C HIS A 102 20.87 6.13 16.34
N THR A 103 19.64 5.64 16.32
CA THR A 103 18.56 6.21 15.52
C THR A 103 17.22 6.18 16.21
N GLN A 104 16.35 7.10 15.85
CA GLN A 104 14.93 7.04 16.16
C GLN A 104 14.17 6.51 14.95
N LEU A 105 13.29 5.52 15.16
CA LEU A 105 12.28 5.11 14.18
C LEU A 105 10.99 5.85 14.49
N VAL A 106 10.46 6.57 13.53
CA VAL A 106 9.32 7.46 13.74
C VAL A 106 8.17 7.11 12.81
N PHE A 107 6.97 6.98 13.38
CA PHE A 107 5.72 6.96 12.64
C PHE A 107 4.98 8.27 12.85
N SER A 108 4.85 9.04 11.77
CA SER A 108 4.10 10.31 11.74
C SER A 108 2.84 10.17 10.91
N ASP A 109 1.70 10.74 11.36
CA ASP A 109 0.46 10.74 10.58
C ASP A 109 -0.40 11.98 10.87
N TYR A 110 -0.35 12.97 10.00
CA TYR A 110 -1.08 14.23 10.14
C TYR A 110 -2.60 14.04 10.30
N ARG A 111 -3.21 13.07 9.58
CA ARG A 111 -4.66 12.82 9.58
C ARG A 111 -5.11 11.78 10.59
N MET A 112 -4.19 11.09 11.25
CA MET A 112 -4.45 10.02 12.21
C MET A 112 -5.37 8.88 11.70
N PHE A 113 -5.29 8.55 10.40
CA PHE A 113 -5.99 7.42 9.79
C PHE A 113 -5.17 6.13 9.78
N GLY A 114 -3.92 6.21 10.20
CA GLY A 114 -3.09 5.06 10.43
C GLY A 114 -3.68 4.13 11.49
N LYS A 115 -3.18 2.92 11.54
CA LYS A 115 -3.56 1.91 12.55
C LYS A 115 -2.31 1.15 12.98
N LEU A 116 -2.22 0.90 14.27
CA LEU A 116 -1.18 0.07 14.86
C LEU A 116 -1.82 -1.10 15.61
N THR A 117 -1.24 -2.29 15.49
CA THR A 117 -1.56 -3.48 16.28
C THR A 117 -0.27 -4.03 16.87
N LEU A 118 -0.39 -4.77 17.97
CA LEU A 118 0.73 -5.49 18.57
C LEU A 118 0.23 -6.85 19.05
N ASP A 119 0.90 -7.88 18.60
CA ASP A 119 0.68 -9.26 18.98
C ASP A 119 1.97 -9.81 19.63
N VAL A 120 1.84 -10.68 20.61
CA VAL A 120 2.97 -11.43 21.18
C VAL A 120 2.61 -12.89 21.13
N THR A 121 3.37 -13.67 20.35
CA THR A 121 3.15 -15.10 20.13
C THR A 121 4.19 -15.91 20.90
N GLU A 122 3.77 -16.98 21.58
CA GLU A 122 4.65 -17.81 22.40
C GLU A 122 5.64 -18.62 21.56
N ASP A 123 5.20 -19.06 20.39
CA ASP A 123 6.00 -19.83 19.42
C ASP A 123 6.84 -18.96 18.48
N GLY A 124 6.73 -17.64 18.59
CA GLY A 124 7.40 -16.69 17.70
C GLY A 124 6.82 -16.61 16.28
N ALA A 125 5.76 -17.36 15.96
CA ALA A 125 5.15 -17.33 14.64
C ALA A 125 4.44 -15.99 14.36
N ALA A 126 4.37 -15.59 13.10
CA ALA A 126 3.62 -14.39 12.72
C ALA A 126 2.13 -14.55 13.07
N PRO A 127 1.44 -13.46 13.48
CA PRO A 127 0.03 -13.50 13.86
C PRO A 127 -0.89 -14.08 12.77
N GLU A 128 -1.94 -14.80 13.15
CA GLU A 128 -2.88 -15.46 12.23
C GLU A 128 -3.46 -14.50 11.19
N TRP A 129 -3.81 -13.28 11.61
CA TRP A 129 -4.38 -12.29 10.69
C TRP A 129 -3.41 -11.89 9.56
N TRP A 130 -2.08 -11.93 9.82
CA TRP A 130 -1.06 -11.67 8.81
C TRP A 130 -0.94 -12.87 7.86
N GLN A 131 -0.90 -14.07 8.40
CA GLN A 131 -0.83 -15.31 7.62
C GLN A 131 -2.07 -15.51 6.74
N ALA A 132 -3.24 -15.02 7.17
CA ALA A 132 -4.51 -15.10 6.44
C ALA A 132 -4.66 -14.06 5.32
N LEU A 133 -3.69 -13.15 5.13
CA LEU A 133 -3.76 -12.15 4.05
C LEU A 133 -3.81 -12.82 2.67
N PRO A 134 -4.65 -12.30 1.75
CA PRO A 134 -4.76 -12.87 0.41
C PRO A 134 -3.46 -12.66 -0.38
N PRO A 135 -3.09 -13.58 -1.29
CA PRO A 135 -1.87 -13.44 -2.10
C PRO A 135 -1.79 -12.10 -2.82
N GLN A 136 -0.64 -11.42 -2.69
CA GLN A 136 -0.40 -10.16 -3.37
C GLN A 136 0.22 -10.34 -4.78
N PRO A 137 0.17 -9.34 -5.66
CA PRO A 137 0.53 -9.47 -7.08
C PRO A 137 1.93 -10.02 -7.38
N GLN A 138 2.89 -9.91 -6.45
CA GLN A 138 4.26 -10.40 -6.61
C GLN A 138 4.40 -11.90 -6.36
N GLU A 139 3.47 -12.48 -5.62
CA GLU A 139 3.56 -13.87 -5.19
C GLU A 139 3.19 -14.87 -6.29
N LYS A 140 3.74 -16.07 -6.21
CA LYS A 140 3.38 -17.18 -7.11
C LYS A 140 1.93 -17.62 -6.92
N SER A 141 1.41 -17.54 -5.70
CA SER A 141 0.04 -17.83 -5.29
C SER A 141 -1.02 -16.86 -5.84
N PHE A 142 -0.62 -15.68 -6.34
CA PHE A 142 -1.48 -14.78 -7.10
C PHE A 142 -1.68 -15.30 -8.52
N THR A 143 -2.51 -16.33 -8.67
CA THR A 143 -2.72 -17.03 -9.93
C THR A 143 -3.82 -16.42 -10.80
N LYS A 144 -3.74 -16.63 -12.13
CA LYS A 144 -4.77 -16.21 -13.08
C LYS A 144 -6.14 -16.82 -12.77
N ILE A 145 -6.18 -18.07 -12.29
CA ILE A 145 -7.41 -18.79 -11.95
C ILE A 145 -8.12 -18.13 -10.75
N ARG A 146 -7.35 -17.79 -9.70
CA ARG A 146 -7.88 -17.06 -8.52
C ARG A 146 -8.47 -15.71 -8.94
N HIS A 147 -7.76 -15.00 -9.80
CA HIS A 147 -8.17 -13.70 -10.31
C HIS A 147 -9.46 -13.78 -11.14
N LEU A 148 -9.57 -14.73 -12.06
CA LEU A 148 -10.77 -14.98 -12.84
C LEU A 148 -11.97 -15.29 -11.93
N LYS A 149 -11.81 -16.22 -10.99
CA LYS A 149 -12.86 -16.56 -10.02
C LYS A 149 -13.31 -15.36 -9.21
N PHE A 150 -12.37 -14.50 -8.77
CA PHE A 150 -12.69 -13.29 -8.02
C PHE A 150 -13.50 -12.29 -8.88
N ALA A 151 -13.08 -12.03 -10.11
CA ALA A 151 -13.78 -11.11 -11.02
C ALA A 151 -15.20 -11.61 -11.33
N ARG A 152 -15.38 -12.90 -11.61
CA ARG A 152 -16.69 -13.53 -11.91
C ARG A 152 -17.64 -13.56 -10.72
N ARG A 153 -17.14 -13.49 -9.48
CA ARG A 153 -17.97 -13.38 -8.27
C ARG A 153 -18.73 -12.04 -8.18
N PHE A 154 -18.24 -10.99 -8.85
CA PHE A 154 -18.82 -9.66 -8.78
C PHE A 154 -19.15 -9.10 -10.18
N PRO A 155 -20.06 -9.77 -10.94
CA PRO A 155 -20.25 -9.53 -12.37
C PRO A 155 -20.71 -8.12 -12.73
N LYS A 156 -21.44 -7.44 -11.86
CA LYS A 156 -21.98 -6.08 -12.07
C LYS A 156 -21.04 -4.97 -11.57
N THR A 157 -19.93 -5.34 -10.95
CA THR A 157 -19.00 -4.35 -10.37
C THR A 157 -18.07 -3.82 -11.47
N PRO A 158 -17.87 -2.48 -11.56
CA PRO A 158 -16.87 -1.88 -12.43
C PRO A 158 -15.48 -2.44 -12.19
N ILE A 159 -14.71 -2.65 -13.24
CA ILE A 159 -13.39 -3.27 -13.13
C ILE A 159 -12.44 -2.50 -12.22
N LYS A 160 -12.44 -1.17 -12.27
CA LYS A 160 -11.66 -0.37 -11.34
C LYS A 160 -12.05 -0.62 -9.88
N THR A 161 -13.35 -0.73 -9.59
CA THR A 161 -13.83 -1.02 -8.23
C THR A 161 -13.37 -2.40 -7.76
N LEU A 162 -13.34 -3.39 -8.65
CA LEU A 162 -12.79 -4.72 -8.35
C LEU A 162 -11.30 -4.64 -8.02
N LEU A 163 -10.52 -3.89 -8.81
CA LEU A 163 -9.09 -3.68 -8.59
C LEU A 163 -8.77 -2.99 -7.25
N LEU A 164 -9.70 -2.22 -6.70
CA LEU A 164 -9.55 -1.57 -5.39
C LEU A 164 -9.87 -2.50 -4.21
N ASP A 165 -10.48 -3.65 -4.44
CA ASP A 165 -10.83 -4.60 -3.39
C ASP A 165 -9.60 -5.38 -2.93
N GLN A 166 -9.15 -5.11 -1.71
CA GLN A 166 -7.93 -5.68 -1.15
C GLN A 166 -8.01 -7.21 -0.96
N ARG A 167 -9.21 -7.80 -0.98
CA ARG A 167 -9.39 -9.27 -0.92
C ARG A 167 -8.95 -9.96 -2.21
N GLY A 168 -9.08 -9.26 -3.34
CA GLY A 168 -8.67 -9.74 -4.66
C GLY A 168 -7.33 -9.19 -5.12
N TYR A 169 -7.02 -7.94 -4.75
CA TYR A 169 -5.88 -7.18 -5.26
C TYR A 169 -5.15 -6.42 -4.14
N PRO A 170 -4.49 -7.12 -3.22
CA PRO A 170 -3.78 -6.48 -2.12
C PRO A 170 -2.79 -5.43 -2.64
N GLY A 171 -2.84 -4.25 -2.05
CA GLY A 171 -1.93 -3.16 -2.35
C GLY A 171 -2.32 -2.27 -3.52
N VAL A 172 -3.16 -2.74 -4.43
CA VAL A 172 -3.67 -1.90 -5.52
C VAL A 172 -4.53 -0.79 -4.94
N GLY A 173 -4.22 0.44 -5.31
CA GLY A 173 -4.97 1.61 -4.91
C GLY A 173 -5.45 2.40 -6.13
N ASN A 174 -5.78 3.66 -5.91
CA ASN A 174 -6.50 4.47 -6.89
C ASN A 174 -5.70 4.73 -8.17
N TRP A 175 -4.41 5.07 -8.01
CA TRP A 175 -3.59 5.36 -9.18
C TRP A 175 -3.18 4.08 -9.91
N MET A 176 -2.87 3.00 -9.16
CA MET A 176 -2.52 1.72 -9.78
C MET A 176 -3.70 1.14 -10.56
N ALA A 177 -4.92 1.24 -10.02
CA ALA A 177 -6.12 0.76 -10.71
C ALA A 177 -6.37 1.51 -12.04
N ASP A 178 -6.21 2.85 -12.05
CA ASP A 178 -6.31 3.63 -13.29
C ASP A 178 -5.21 3.24 -14.29
N GLU A 179 -3.97 3.09 -13.84
CA GLU A 179 -2.83 2.66 -14.66
C GLU A 179 -3.06 1.27 -15.28
N ILE A 180 -3.59 0.32 -14.49
CA ILE A 180 -3.90 -1.05 -14.95
C ILE A 180 -4.98 -1.01 -16.03
N CYS A 181 -6.09 -0.31 -15.77
CA CYS A 181 -7.18 -0.16 -16.74
C CYS A 181 -6.70 0.52 -18.03
N TRP A 182 -5.89 1.58 -17.91
CA TRP A 182 -5.32 2.28 -19.04
C TRP A 182 -4.39 1.38 -19.87
N ARG A 183 -3.48 0.63 -19.22
CA ARG A 183 -2.61 -0.32 -19.92
C ARG A 183 -3.39 -1.42 -20.62
N ALA A 184 -4.51 -1.85 -20.04
CA ALA A 184 -5.40 -2.86 -20.59
C ALA A 184 -6.27 -2.34 -21.76
N HIS A 185 -6.34 -1.04 -22.01
CA HIS A 185 -7.31 -0.42 -22.93
C HIS A 185 -8.78 -0.64 -22.54
N ILE A 186 -9.05 -0.82 -21.25
CA ILE A 186 -10.39 -1.08 -20.72
C ILE A 186 -10.86 0.13 -19.92
N ALA A 187 -12.07 0.62 -20.24
CA ALA A 187 -12.68 1.70 -19.48
C ALA A 187 -12.88 1.29 -18.00
N PRO A 188 -12.52 2.13 -17.02
CA PRO A 188 -12.58 1.76 -15.61
C PRO A 188 -13.98 1.45 -15.09
N GLN A 189 -15.02 1.97 -15.74
CA GLN A 189 -16.44 1.72 -15.43
C GLN A 189 -16.98 0.40 -16.01
N THR A 190 -16.23 -0.29 -16.88
CA THR A 190 -16.67 -1.54 -17.52
C THR A 190 -17.04 -2.60 -16.49
N PRO A 191 -18.26 -3.16 -16.49
CA PRO A 191 -18.67 -4.20 -15.55
C PRO A 191 -17.92 -5.52 -15.80
N GLY A 192 -17.57 -6.24 -14.72
CA GLY A 192 -16.85 -7.51 -14.82
C GLY A 192 -17.52 -8.57 -15.70
N LYS A 193 -18.86 -8.54 -15.84
CA LYS A 193 -19.61 -9.49 -16.71
C LYS A 193 -19.39 -9.27 -18.20
N THR A 194 -19.05 -8.05 -18.63
CA THR A 194 -18.85 -7.72 -20.04
C THR A 194 -17.43 -8.02 -20.51
N LEU A 195 -16.50 -8.25 -19.59
CA LEU A 195 -15.12 -8.61 -19.91
C LEU A 195 -15.02 -10.09 -20.27
N SER A 196 -14.29 -10.39 -21.34
CA SER A 196 -13.92 -11.75 -21.69
C SER A 196 -12.91 -12.34 -20.67
N ASP A 197 -12.69 -13.66 -20.70
CA ASP A 197 -11.70 -14.30 -19.85
C ASP A 197 -10.27 -13.86 -20.22
N GLU A 198 -10.01 -13.59 -21.50
CA GLU A 198 -8.75 -13.06 -22.02
C GLU A 198 -8.48 -11.66 -21.49
N GLU A 199 -9.47 -10.78 -21.47
CA GLU A 199 -9.35 -9.43 -20.89
C GLU A 199 -9.10 -9.48 -19.39
N ILE A 200 -9.77 -10.36 -18.67
CA ILE A 200 -9.52 -10.58 -17.23
C ILE A 200 -8.10 -11.12 -17.02
N HIS A 201 -7.62 -12.04 -17.87
CA HIS A 201 -6.25 -12.53 -17.82
C HIS A 201 -5.23 -11.43 -18.14
N LEU A 202 -5.54 -10.54 -19.09
CA LEU A 202 -4.71 -9.36 -19.37
C LEU A 202 -4.60 -8.45 -18.15
N ILE A 203 -5.72 -8.16 -17.48
CA ILE A 203 -5.75 -7.37 -16.24
C ILE A 203 -4.88 -8.04 -15.16
N TRP A 204 -4.98 -9.36 -14.98
CA TRP A 204 -4.11 -10.09 -14.04
C TRP A 204 -2.62 -9.91 -14.37
N LYS A 205 -2.23 -10.07 -15.63
CA LYS A 205 -0.85 -9.87 -16.09
C LYS A 205 -0.38 -8.45 -15.84
N LEU A 206 -1.21 -7.46 -16.17
CA LEU A 206 -0.90 -6.04 -16.00
C LEU A 206 -0.86 -5.63 -14.52
N THR A 207 -1.72 -6.20 -13.67
CA THR A 207 -1.64 -6.00 -12.21
C THR A 207 -0.27 -6.41 -11.68
N ARG A 208 0.23 -7.58 -12.06
CA ARG A 208 1.58 -8.04 -11.70
C ARG A 208 2.69 -7.14 -12.25
N GLN A 209 2.54 -6.69 -13.50
CA GLN A 209 3.52 -5.83 -14.15
C GLN A 209 3.58 -4.44 -13.49
N VAL A 210 2.42 -3.77 -13.34
CA VAL A 210 2.33 -2.44 -12.71
C VAL A 210 2.88 -2.49 -11.29
N SER A 211 2.54 -3.54 -10.52
CA SER A 211 3.05 -3.71 -9.16
C SER A 211 4.58 -3.84 -9.11
N ARG A 212 5.20 -4.63 -10.00
CA ARG A 212 6.67 -4.75 -10.08
C ARG A 212 7.33 -3.44 -10.52
N ASP A 213 6.77 -2.78 -11.53
CA ASP A 213 7.27 -1.52 -12.03
C ASP A 213 7.20 -0.43 -10.94
N ALA A 214 6.08 -0.36 -10.22
CA ALA A 214 5.88 0.58 -9.11
C ALA A 214 6.88 0.34 -7.96
N ILE A 215 7.09 -0.91 -7.54
CA ILE A 215 8.09 -1.22 -6.51
C ILE A 215 9.49 -0.80 -6.96
N ARG A 216 9.86 -1.06 -8.22
CA ARG A 216 11.18 -0.70 -8.74
C ARG A 216 11.40 0.81 -8.74
N VAL A 217 10.40 1.60 -9.14
CA VAL A 217 10.52 3.06 -9.29
C VAL A 217 10.28 3.77 -7.96
N ILE A 218 9.14 3.51 -7.32
CA ILE A 218 8.71 4.20 -6.10
C ILE A 218 9.22 3.47 -4.85
N GLY A 219 9.00 2.15 -4.77
CA GLY A 219 9.27 1.36 -3.58
C GLY A 219 10.75 1.19 -3.23
N THR A 220 11.67 1.51 -4.14
CA THR A 220 13.11 1.43 -3.90
C THR A 220 13.71 2.79 -3.60
N LYS A 221 13.42 3.82 -4.41
CA LYS A 221 14.11 5.11 -4.34
C LYS A 221 13.18 6.32 -4.28
N TRP A 222 11.86 6.13 -4.28
CA TRP A 222 10.88 7.21 -4.39
C TRP A 222 11.08 8.07 -5.64
N GLU A 223 11.44 7.44 -6.75
CA GLU A 223 11.59 8.16 -8.01
C GLU A 223 10.23 8.50 -8.62
N THR A 224 10.19 9.59 -9.38
CA THR A 224 9.00 9.95 -10.15
C THR A 224 8.77 8.93 -11.25
N PRO A 225 7.57 8.35 -11.37
CA PRO A 225 7.23 7.45 -12.46
C PRO A 225 7.47 8.07 -13.85
N PRO A 226 7.84 7.25 -14.85
CA PRO A 226 8.10 7.74 -16.19
C PRO A 226 6.91 8.51 -16.79
N LYS A 227 7.21 9.52 -17.61
CA LYS A 227 6.17 10.30 -18.34
C LYS A 227 5.30 9.44 -19.28
N SER A 228 5.74 8.22 -19.61
CA SER A 228 4.96 7.25 -20.39
C SER A 228 3.86 6.54 -19.59
N TRP A 229 3.78 6.75 -18.28
CA TRP A 229 2.71 6.21 -17.44
C TRP A 229 1.55 7.19 -17.32
N LEU A 230 0.33 6.68 -17.22
CA LEU A 230 -0.83 7.50 -16.88
C LEU A 230 -0.65 8.23 -15.54
N PHE A 231 0.10 7.64 -14.61
CA PHE A 231 0.41 8.20 -13.30
C PHE A 231 0.78 9.68 -13.35
N THR A 232 1.65 10.11 -14.26
CA THR A 232 2.15 11.50 -14.33
C THR A 232 1.14 12.49 -14.91
N HIS A 233 0.03 12.02 -15.50
CA HIS A 233 -0.94 12.82 -16.22
C HIS A 233 -2.32 12.91 -15.54
N ARG A 234 -2.59 12.07 -14.56
CA ARG A 234 -3.93 11.84 -14.00
C ARG A 234 -4.35 12.76 -12.85
N TRP A 235 -3.47 13.61 -12.34
CA TRP A 235 -3.66 14.29 -11.06
C TRP A 235 -4.53 15.55 -11.11
N LYS A 236 -4.69 16.14 -12.29
CA LYS A 236 -5.47 17.37 -12.53
C LYS A 236 -6.28 17.24 -13.81
N ASP A 237 -7.26 18.12 -14.00
CA ASP A 237 -8.00 18.25 -15.24
C ASP A 237 -7.07 18.76 -16.35
N GLY A 238 -7.40 18.51 -17.61
CA GLY A 238 -6.54 18.85 -18.76
C GLY A 238 -5.30 17.96 -18.91
N GLY A 239 -5.23 16.83 -18.21
CA GLY A 239 -4.18 15.84 -18.43
C GLY A 239 -4.28 15.22 -19.82
N ILE A 240 -3.13 14.94 -20.46
CA ILE A 240 -3.08 14.39 -21.83
C ILE A 240 -2.66 12.93 -21.77
N CYS A 241 -3.32 12.10 -22.58
CA CYS A 241 -2.97 10.68 -22.70
C CYS A 241 -1.52 10.52 -23.21
N PRO A 242 -0.63 9.79 -22.50
CA PRO A 242 0.75 9.65 -22.93
C PRO A 242 0.95 8.74 -24.15
N ARG A 243 -0.09 8.07 -24.64
CA ARG A 243 0.01 7.24 -25.85
C ARG A 243 0.02 8.09 -27.11
N ARG A 244 1.05 7.96 -27.93
CA ARG A 244 1.18 8.67 -29.21
C ARG A 244 -0.03 8.41 -30.13
N ALA A 245 -0.56 7.19 -30.11
CA ALA A 245 -1.74 6.83 -30.92
C ALA A 245 -3.01 7.63 -30.58
N CYS A 246 -3.09 8.17 -29.36
CA CYS A 246 -4.22 9.01 -28.93
C CYS A 246 -4.09 10.46 -29.38
N ARG A 247 -3.01 10.86 -30.07
CA ARG A 247 -2.80 12.18 -30.68
C ARG A 247 -3.09 13.37 -29.76
N GLY A 248 -2.67 13.26 -28.48
CA GLY A 248 -2.88 14.32 -27.49
C GLY A 248 -4.31 14.38 -26.92
N ALA A 249 -5.06 13.29 -26.97
CA ALA A 249 -6.39 13.23 -26.39
C ALA A 249 -6.35 13.62 -24.90
N GLU A 250 -7.25 14.50 -24.50
CA GLU A 250 -7.44 14.87 -23.10
C GLU A 250 -8.00 13.70 -22.31
N LEU A 251 -7.53 13.55 -21.07
CA LEU A 251 -8.00 12.52 -20.14
C LEU A 251 -9.31 12.99 -19.50
N GLU A 252 -10.27 12.10 -19.44
CA GLU A 252 -11.49 12.30 -18.68
C GLU A 252 -11.29 11.94 -17.20
N ARG A 253 -12.01 12.66 -16.34
CA ARG A 253 -12.03 12.41 -14.89
C ARG A 253 -13.45 12.47 -14.36
N ALA A 254 -13.83 11.50 -13.56
CA ALA A 254 -15.12 11.46 -12.86
C ALA A 254 -14.99 10.73 -11.51
N ASP A 255 -15.99 10.88 -10.65
CA ASP A 255 -16.14 10.01 -9.48
C ASP A 255 -16.74 8.67 -9.91
N LEU A 256 -16.08 7.60 -9.47
CA LEU A 256 -16.60 6.24 -9.58
C LEU A 256 -16.64 5.62 -8.18
N ARG A 257 -17.82 5.54 -7.59
CA ARG A 257 -18.06 4.99 -6.25
C ARG A 257 -17.18 5.63 -5.17
N GLY A 258 -17.13 6.95 -5.13
CA GLY A 258 -16.36 7.74 -4.15
C GLY A 258 -14.85 7.77 -4.42
N ARG A 259 -14.43 7.45 -5.65
CA ARG A 259 -13.03 7.49 -6.06
C ARG A 259 -12.85 8.25 -7.36
N THR A 260 -12.08 9.32 -7.32
CA THR A 260 -11.65 10.01 -8.56
C THR A 260 -11.01 9.01 -9.49
N THR A 261 -11.54 8.92 -10.70
CA THR A 261 -11.14 7.98 -11.74
C THR A 261 -10.66 8.77 -12.95
N CYS A 262 -9.59 8.32 -13.57
CA CYS A 262 -9.02 8.97 -14.75
C CYS A 262 -8.81 7.94 -15.86
N TRP A 263 -9.24 8.28 -17.09
CA TRP A 263 -9.09 7.40 -18.25
C TRP A 263 -8.96 8.21 -19.55
N CYS A 264 -8.52 7.57 -20.61
CA CYS A 264 -8.47 8.15 -21.93
C CYS A 264 -9.70 7.73 -22.74
N PRO A 265 -10.58 8.66 -23.22
CA PRO A 265 -11.77 8.30 -23.98
C PRO A 265 -11.45 7.70 -25.35
N VAL A 266 -10.24 7.90 -25.88
CA VAL A 266 -9.82 7.36 -27.18
C VAL A 266 -9.36 5.92 -27.10
N CYS A 267 -8.43 5.59 -26.16
CA CYS A 267 -7.88 4.24 -26.09
C CYS A 267 -8.55 3.33 -25.05
N GLN A 268 -9.52 3.83 -24.32
CA GLN A 268 -10.34 3.09 -23.36
C GLN A 268 -11.84 3.26 -23.70
N SER A 269 -12.16 3.47 -24.98
CA SER A 269 -13.54 3.45 -25.48
C SER A 269 -14.04 2.02 -25.42
N GLY A 270 -14.95 1.73 -24.48
CA GLY A 270 -15.64 0.46 -24.33
C GLY A 270 -17.10 0.60 -24.61
#